data_1c8b8dba4faefc6e5799d66bcd9128fd
#
_entry.id   1c8b8dba4faefc6e5799d66bcd9128fd
#
_cell.length_a   1.000
_cell.length_b   1.000
_cell.length_c   1.000
_cell.angle_alpha   90.00
_cell.angle_beta   90.00
_cell.angle_gamma   90.00
#
_symmetry.space_group_name_H-M   'P 1'
#
loop_
_entity.id
_entity.type
_entity.pdbx_description
1 polymer ?
#
loop_
_entity_poly.entity_id
_entity_poly.type
_entity_poly.pdbx_seq_one_letter_code
_entity_poly.pdbx_strand_id
1 'polypeptide(L)'
;MNVALCAAFLEEDIWENRLVTAALPQRIEITECNSVKALLKILELKPLSLLIVVLNGVAGLEAVRQLRGKEPNIPILWISDEDYSLFGYQYRVSRFLCKPVSDVQLREAVAGCLTLSEKGEEETAK
;
A
#
# COMPACT_ATOMS: atom_id res chain seq x y z
N MET A 1 -3.50 2.90 13.16
CA MET A 1 -3.85 3.17 11.75
C MET A 1 -4.18 1.85 11.06
N ASN A 2 -5.26 1.84 10.33
CA ASN A 2 -5.69 0.67 9.57
C ASN A 2 -5.07 0.65 8.18
N VAL A 3 -4.39 -0.44 7.85
CA VAL A 3 -3.68 -0.63 6.59
C VAL A 3 -4.16 -1.92 5.94
N ALA A 4 -4.43 -1.89 4.64
CA ALA A 4 -4.72 -3.11 3.90
C ALA A 4 -3.50 -3.53 3.11
N LEU A 5 -3.17 -4.82 3.18
CA LEU A 5 -2.06 -5.43 2.44
C LEU A 5 -2.61 -6.44 1.46
N CYS A 6 -2.35 -6.24 0.17
CA CYS A 6 -2.65 -7.21 -0.87
C CYS A 6 -1.34 -7.81 -1.37
N ALA A 7 -1.09 -9.07 -1.04
CA ALA A 7 0.13 -9.79 -1.42
C ALA A 7 -0.20 -11.18 -1.93
N ALA A 8 0.72 -11.81 -2.64
CA ALA A 8 0.54 -13.18 -3.10
C ALA A 8 0.40 -14.12 -1.91
N PHE A 9 -0.38 -15.18 -2.08
CA PHE A 9 -0.82 -16.08 -1.02
C PHE A 9 0.28 -16.56 -0.09
N LEU A 10 1.46 -16.87 -0.57
CA LEU A 10 2.56 -17.38 0.26
C LEU A 10 3.50 -16.30 0.77
N GLU A 11 3.26 -15.04 0.43
CA GLU A 11 4.13 -13.93 0.80
C GLU A 11 3.54 -13.01 1.88
N GLU A 12 2.28 -13.22 2.24
CA GLU A 12 1.54 -12.32 3.13
C GLU A 12 2.23 -12.13 4.49
N ASP A 13 2.59 -13.23 5.16
CA ASP A 13 3.19 -13.16 6.49
C ASP A 13 4.55 -12.47 6.48
N ILE A 14 5.35 -12.73 5.46
CA ILE A 14 6.68 -12.12 5.31
C ILE A 14 6.54 -10.61 5.19
N TRP A 15 5.65 -10.15 4.34
CA TRP A 15 5.44 -8.71 4.12
C TRP A 15 4.77 -8.05 5.32
N GLU A 16 3.82 -8.73 5.97
CA GLU A 16 3.21 -8.19 7.19
C GLU A 16 4.27 -7.88 8.25
N ASN A 17 5.14 -8.85 8.52
CA ASN A 17 6.20 -8.69 9.53
C ASN A 17 7.14 -7.54 9.16
N ARG A 18 7.55 -7.46 7.90
CA ARG A 18 8.44 -6.39 7.44
C ARG A 18 7.78 -5.01 7.57
N LEU A 19 6.50 -4.91 7.21
CA LEU A 19 5.76 -3.65 7.22
C LEU A 19 5.48 -3.17 8.66
N VAL A 20 5.12 -4.05 9.55
CA VAL A 20 4.91 -3.70 10.97
C VAL A 20 6.20 -3.13 11.57
N THR A 21 7.33 -3.78 11.29
CA THR A 21 8.63 -3.32 11.76
C THR A 21 9.02 -1.99 11.12
N ALA A 22 8.77 -1.85 9.81
CA ALA A 22 9.10 -0.62 9.07
C ALA A 22 8.28 0.59 9.54
N ALA A 23 7.07 0.36 10.05
CA ALA A 23 6.19 1.42 10.51
C ALA A 23 6.56 1.97 11.89
N LEU A 24 7.33 1.22 12.69
CA LEU A 24 7.69 1.64 14.04
C LEU A 24 8.33 3.03 14.06
N PRO A 25 8.03 3.89 15.05
CA PRO A 25 7.20 3.62 16.25
C PRO A 25 5.69 3.69 16.02
N GLN A 26 5.22 3.99 14.81
CA GLN A 26 3.79 3.98 14.50
C GLN A 26 3.27 2.55 14.57
N ARG A 27 2.07 2.39 15.15
CA ARG A 27 1.40 1.10 15.19
C ARG A 27 0.37 1.03 14.09
N ILE A 28 0.52 0.03 13.22
CA ILE A 28 -0.43 -0.23 12.14
C ILE A 28 -1.13 -1.56 12.36
N GLU A 29 -2.41 -1.59 12.02
CA GLU A 29 -3.20 -2.82 12.01
C GLU A 29 -3.39 -3.23 10.57
N ILE A 30 -2.86 -4.39 10.20
CA ILE A 30 -2.87 -4.86 8.83
C ILE A 30 -4.00 -5.85 8.63
N THR A 31 -4.83 -5.59 7.60
CA THR A 31 -5.80 -6.55 7.08
C THR A 31 -5.24 -7.09 5.78
N GLU A 32 -5.02 -8.40 5.73
CA GLU A 32 -4.41 -9.06 4.59
C GLU A 32 -5.44 -9.58 3.59
N CYS A 33 -5.07 -9.57 2.32
CA CYS A 33 -5.79 -10.23 1.25
C CYS A 33 -4.82 -10.63 0.15
N ASN A 34 -5.29 -11.45 -0.80
CA ASN A 34 -4.45 -11.93 -1.90
C ASN A 34 -5.03 -11.65 -3.28
N SER A 35 -6.08 -10.85 -3.36
CA SER A 35 -6.68 -10.47 -4.63
C SER A 35 -7.21 -9.04 -4.56
N VAL A 36 -7.30 -8.38 -5.71
CA VAL A 36 -7.86 -7.04 -5.79
C VAL A 36 -9.35 -7.04 -5.43
N LYS A 37 -10.07 -8.10 -5.77
CA LYS A 37 -11.48 -8.23 -5.43
C LYS A 37 -11.71 -8.20 -3.91
N ALA A 38 -10.89 -8.95 -3.17
CA ALA A 38 -10.94 -8.95 -1.70
C ALA A 38 -10.56 -7.58 -1.14
N LEU A 39 -9.55 -6.94 -1.73
CA LEU A 39 -9.11 -5.61 -1.31
C LEU A 39 -10.21 -4.57 -1.48
N LEU A 40 -10.93 -4.61 -2.60
CA LEU A 40 -12.05 -3.70 -2.84
C LEU A 40 -13.17 -3.88 -1.81
N LYS A 41 -13.41 -5.12 -1.38
CA LYS A 41 -14.37 -5.39 -0.29
C LYS A 41 -13.93 -4.81 1.05
N ILE A 42 -12.65 -4.90 1.35
CA ILE A 42 -12.10 -4.33 2.59
C ILE A 42 -12.31 -2.82 2.60
N LEU A 43 -12.10 -2.15 1.45
CA LEU A 43 -12.35 -0.72 1.31
C LEU A 43 -13.78 -0.33 1.64
N GLU A 44 -14.75 -1.18 1.30
CA GLU A 44 -16.16 -0.91 1.58
C GLU A 44 -16.52 -1.11 3.05
N LEU A 45 -15.78 -1.98 3.75
CA LEU A 45 -16.13 -2.39 5.10
C LEU A 45 -15.54 -1.52 6.19
N LYS A 46 -14.41 -0.85 5.95
CA LYS A 46 -13.77 -0.04 6.96
C LYS A 46 -12.88 1.05 6.37
N PRO A 47 -12.71 2.15 7.12
CA PRO A 47 -11.79 3.20 6.69
C PRO A 47 -10.35 2.71 6.77
N LEU A 48 -9.57 3.02 5.72
CA LEU A 48 -8.17 2.64 5.63
C LEU A 48 -7.31 3.89 5.45
N SER A 49 -6.15 3.90 6.10
CA SER A 49 -5.19 5.00 6.00
C SER A 49 -4.20 4.81 4.87
N LEU A 50 -3.95 3.56 4.47
CA LEU A 50 -2.94 3.22 3.48
C LEU A 50 -3.30 1.89 2.83
N LEU A 51 -3.10 1.80 1.52
CA LEU A 51 -3.19 0.55 0.77
C LEU A 51 -1.79 0.14 0.34
N ILE A 52 -1.43 -1.12 0.59
CA ILE A 52 -0.13 -1.66 0.19
C ILE A 52 -0.38 -2.81 -0.77
N VAL A 53 0.16 -2.69 -1.99
CA VAL A 53 0.03 -3.70 -3.03
C VAL A 53 1.41 -4.30 -3.31
N VAL A 54 1.57 -5.58 -3.00
CA VAL A 54 2.79 -6.35 -3.24
C VAL A 54 2.45 -7.51 -4.15
N LEU A 55 2.13 -7.19 -5.39
CA LEU A 55 1.81 -8.16 -6.42
C LEU A 55 2.72 -7.95 -7.62
N ASN A 56 3.33 -9.04 -8.08
CA ASN A 56 4.26 -8.98 -9.20
C ASN A 56 3.53 -8.87 -10.54
N GLY A 57 4.20 -8.30 -11.53
CA GLY A 57 3.75 -8.26 -12.90
C GLY A 57 2.42 -7.53 -13.11
N VAL A 58 1.69 -7.98 -14.09
CA VAL A 58 0.42 -7.38 -14.52
C VAL A 58 -0.64 -7.42 -13.42
N ALA A 59 -0.61 -8.43 -12.54
CA ALA A 59 -1.56 -8.50 -11.43
C ALA A 59 -1.46 -7.27 -10.52
N GLY A 60 -0.24 -6.81 -10.24
CA GLY A 60 -0.02 -5.61 -9.43
C GLY A 60 -0.49 -4.34 -10.15
N LEU A 61 -0.16 -4.22 -11.43
CA LEU A 61 -0.59 -3.09 -12.25
C LEU A 61 -2.11 -2.99 -12.31
N GLU A 62 -2.78 -4.11 -12.54
CA GLU A 62 -4.24 -4.16 -12.62
C GLU A 62 -4.89 -3.82 -11.28
N ALA A 63 -4.32 -4.30 -10.18
CA ALA A 63 -4.80 -3.98 -8.84
C ALA A 63 -4.74 -2.47 -8.57
N VAL A 64 -3.61 -1.86 -8.87
CA VAL A 64 -3.42 -0.41 -8.67
C VAL A 64 -4.38 0.39 -9.53
N ARG A 65 -4.55 -0.01 -10.78
CA ARG A 65 -5.49 0.64 -11.70
C ARG A 65 -6.92 0.63 -11.15
N GLN A 66 -7.39 -0.53 -10.71
CA GLN A 66 -8.74 -0.67 -10.16
C GLN A 66 -8.92 0.09 -8.85
N LEU A 67 -7.93 0.02 -7.96
CA LEU A 67 -7.96 0.75 -6.69
C LEU A 67 -8.07 2.25 -6.90
N ARG A 68 -7.25 2.78 -7.82
CA ARG A 68 -7.25 4.23 -8.07
C ARG A 68 -8.52 4.69 -8.74
N GLY A 69 -9.16 3.83 -9.53
CA GLY A 69 -10.47 4.13 -10.10
C GLY A 69 -11.57 4.22 -9.03
N LYS A 70 -11.45 3.42 -7.96
CA LYS A 70 -12.42 3.40 -6.87
C LYS A 70 -12.12 4.44 -5.79
N GLU A 71 -10.83 4.64 -5.47
CA GLU A 71 -10.37 5.57 -4.43
C GLU A 71 -9.31 6.50 -5.01
N PRO A 72 -9.71 7.70 -5.46
CA PRO A 72 -8.79 8.62 -6.12
C PRO A 72 -7.69 9.19 -5.24
N ASN A 73 -7.89 9.23 -3.92
CA ASN A 73 -7.03 10.01 -3.02
C ASN A 73 -6.30 9.23 -1.94
N ILE A 74 -6.63 7.96 -1.74
CA ILE A 74 -6.00 7.19 -0.67
C ILE A 74 -4.52 6.93 -0.98
N PRO A 75 -3.61 7.05 0.01
CA PRO A 75 -2.22 6.69 -0.22
C PRO A 75 -2.05 5.22 -0.61
N ILE A 76 -1.23 4.97 -1.62
CA ILE A 76 -0.91 3.61 -2.09
C ILE A 76 0.61 3.45 -2.08
N LEU A 77 1.09 2.38 -1.44
CA LEU A 77 2.46 1.90 -1.56
C LEU A 77 2.42 0.67 -2.48
N TRP A 78 3.12 0.74 -3.60
CA TRP A 78 3.15 -0.32 -4.60
C TRP A 78 4.54 -0.93 -4.70
N ILE A 79 4.65 -2.23 -4.52
CA ILE A 79 5.90 -2.98 -4.60
C ILE A 79 5.74 -4.07 -5.65
N SER A 80 6.66 -4.13 -6.60
CA SER A 80 6.60 -5.10 -7.71
C SER A 80 7.99 -5.59 -8.07
N ASP A 81 8.05 -6.70 -8.82
CA ASP A 81 9.29 -7.26 -9.35
C ASP A 81 9.76 -6.58 -10.64
N GLU A 82 8.89 -5.81 -11.29
CA GLU A 82 9.21 -5.05 -12.50
C GLU A 82 9.14 -3.56 -12.24
N ASP A 83 9.86 -2.77 -13.02
CA ASP A 83 9.85 -1.33 -12.89
C ASP A 83 8.61 -0.73 -13.56
N TYR A 84 7.57 -0.52 -12.76
CA TYR A 84 6.36 0.16 -13.19
C TYR A 84 6.29 1.60 -12.70
N SER A 85 7.44 2.24 -12.47
CA SER A 85 7.48 3.59 -11.91
C SER A 85 6.67 4.61 -12.72
N LEU A 86 6.65 4.51 -14.06
CA LEU A 86 5.83 5.40 -14.89
C LEU A 86 4.34 5.21 -14.64
N PHE A 87 3.89 3.96 -14.47
CA PHE A 87 2.50 3.70 -14.10
C PHE A 87 2.20 4.16 -12.68
N GLY A 88 3.15 4.01 -11.77
CA GLY A 88 3.02 4.55 -10.42
C GLY A 88 2.77 6.05 -10.44
N TYR A 89 3.49 6.77 -11.26
CA TYR A 89 3.28 8.20 -11.47
C TYR A 89 1.90 8.48 -12.09
N GLN A 90 1.53 7.72 -13.11
CA GLN A 90 0.24 7.88 -13.79
C GLN A 90 -0.94 7.69 -12.85
N TYR A 91 -0.88 6.65 -11.99
CA TYR A 91 -1.94 6.34 -11.02
C TYR A 91 -1.75 7.05 -9.69
N ARG A 92 -0.77 7.94 -9.59
CA ARG A 92 -0.52 8.79 -8.42
C ARG A 92 -0.36 7.98 -7.14
N VAL A 93 0.35 6.85 -7.22
CA VAL A 93 0.70 6.11 -6.02
C VAL A 93 1.67 6.96 -5.19
N SER A 94 1.60 6.84 -3.88
CA SER A 94 2.44 7.63 -2.98
C SER A 94 3.90 7.23 -3.07
N ARG A 95 4.16 5.93 -3.23
CA ARG A 95 5.49 5.39 -3.43
C ARG A 95 5.43 4.13 -4.28
N PHE A 96 6.40 3.96 -5.15
CA PHE A 96 6.63 2.72 -5.89
C PHE A 96 8.03 2.20 -5.57
N LEU A 97 8.14 0.91 -5.24
CA LEU A 97 9.42 0.25 -4.98
C LEU A 97 9.55 -0.98 -5.87
N CYS A 98 10.72 -1.15 -6.47
CA CYS A 98 11.02 -2.34 -7.27
C CYS A 98 11.84 -3.32 -6.42
N LYS A 99 11.44 -4.59 -6.42
CA LYS A 99 12.17 -5.63 -5.69
C LYS A 99 13.56 -5.85 -6.30
N PRO A 100 14.58 -6.18 -5.51
CA PRO A 100 14.53 -6.40 -4.07
C PRO A 100 14.46 -5.10 -3.28
N VAL A 101 13.71 -5.10 -2.19
CA VAL A 101 13.49 -3.92 -1.36
C VAL A 101 14.25 -4.09 -0.03
N SER A 102 15.14 -3.14 0.27
CA SER A 102 15.85 -3.15 1.54
C SER A 102 14.96 -2.68 2.68
N ASP A 103 15.34 -3.01 3.91
CA ASP A 103 14.59 -2.56 5.09
C ASP A 103 14.61 -1.03 5.22
N VAL A 104 15.70 -0.38 4.83
CA VAL A 104 15.80 1.09 4.83
C VAL A 104 14.83 1.70 3.83
N GLN A 105 14.80 1.17 2.59
CA GLN A 105 13.86 1.65 1.57
C GLN A 105 12.41 1.48 2.02
N LEU A 106 12.10 0.33 2.62
CA LEU A 106 10.75 0.04 3.09
C LEU A 106 10.34 1.00 4.20
N ARG A 107 11.23 1.24 5.16
CA ARG A 107 10.97 2.15 6.27
C ARG A 107 10.70 3.57 5.79
N GLU A 108 11.54 4.07 4.89
CA GLU A 108 11.36 5.41 4.33
C GLU A 108 10.05 5.54 3.55
N ALA A 109 9.71 4.52 2.76
CA ALA A 109 8.47 4.52 1.99
C ALA A 109 7.23 4.49 2.89
N VAL A 110 7.22 3.62 3.89
CA VAL A 110 6.11 3.52 4.83
C VAL A 110 5.95 4.81 5.63
N ALA A 111 7.05 5.36 6.14
CA ALA A 111 7.02 6.62 6.87
C ALA A 111 6.44 7.76 6.02
N GLY A 112 6.86 7.85 4.76
CA GLY A 112 6.35 8.86 3.84
C GLY A 112 4.85 8.72 3.58
N CYS A 113 4.37 7.49 3.38
CA CYS A 113 2.95 7.23 3.16
C CYS A 113 2.10 7.53 4.41
N LEU A 114 2.58 7.18 5.58
CA LEU A 114 1.86 7.45 6.84
C LEU A 114 1.80 8.95 7.14
N THR A 115 2.85 9.69 6.81
CA THR A 115 2.85 11.15 6.95
C THR A 115 1.79 11.79 6.05
N LEU A 116 1.64 11.31 4.81
CA LEU A 116 0.61 11.79 3.90
C LEU A 116 -0.80 11.53 4.44
N SER A 117 -1.02 10.36 5.04
CA SER A 117 -2.29 10.02 5.66
C SER A 117 -2.62 10.96 6.83
N GLU A 118 -1.65 11.25 7.68
CA GLU A 118 -1.82 12.19 8.80
C GLU A 118 -2.16 13.59 8.31
N LYS A 119 -1.48 14.07 7.27
CA LYS A 119 -1.78 15.39 6.68
C LYS A 119 -3.19 15.44 6.11
N GLY A 120 -3.64 14.37 5.45
CA GLY A 120 -5.00 14.29 4.96
C GLY A 120 -6.03 14.37 6.08
N GLU A 121 -5.78 13.71 7.20
CA GLU A 121 -6.63 13.75 8.38
C GLU A 121 -6.67 15.15 9.00
N GLU A 122 -5.52 15.82 9.10
CA GLU A 122 -5.46 17.20 9.59
C GLU A 122 -6.23 18.16 8.70
N GLU A 123 -6.10 18.06 7.40
CA GLU A 123 -6.87 18.88 6.46
C GLU A 123 -8.36 18.65 6.59
N THR A 124 -8.78 17.42 6.81
CA THR A 124 -10.19 17.07 7.00
C THR A 124 -10.75 17.61 8.30
N ALA A 125 -9.93 17.71 9.34
CA ALA A 125 -10.33 18.20 10.66
C ALA A 125 -10.56 19.72 10.70
N LYS A 126 -10.08 20.43 9.72
CA LYS A 126 -10.28 21.88 9.62
C LYS A 126 -11.57 22.24 8.91
#